data_3e2f71ac6f0af02f64eae65de9a0d6c1
#
_entry.id   3e2f71ac6f0af02f64eae65de9a0d6c1
#
_cell.length_a   1.000
_cell.length_b   1.000
_cell.length_c   1.000
_cell.angle_alpha   90.00
_cell.angle_beta   90.00
_cell.angle_gamma   90.00
#
_symmetry.space_group_name_H-M   'P 1'
#
loop_
_entity.id
_entity.type
_entity.pdbx_description
1 polymer ?
#
loop_
_entity_poly.entity_id
_entity_poly.type
_entity_poly.pdbx_seq_one_letter_code
_entity_poly.pdbx_strand_id
1 'polypeptide(L)'
;MVVICAGTTGFDAMVDLRYHWTRQKRFQGSHGSNDAQAVAYNDLVRAGKIDPCVGRILPFDDIPQAHAEMGRGEQVFGNTVILIGSNDPELGRR
;
A
#
# COMPACT_ATOMS: atom_id res chain seq x y z
N MET A 1 -9.84 -13.39 11.60
CA MET A 1 -9.04 -12.20 11.19
C MET A 1 -7.61 -12.61 10.92
N VAL A 2 -7.06 -12.18 9.83
CA VAL A 2 -5.65 -12.36 9.47
C VAL A 2 -4.98 -11.00 9.47
N VAL A 3 -3.84 -10.87 10.15
CA VAL A 3 -3.02 -9.67 10.14
C VAL A 3 -1.79 -9.92 9.27
N ILE A 4 -1.60 -9.09 8.25
CA ILE A 4 -0.44 -9.16 7.36
C ILE A 4 0.58 -8.14 7.85
N CYS A 5 1.80 -8.59 8.08
CA CYS A 5 2.84 -7.77 8.69
C CYS A 5 4.02 -7.57 7.74
N ALA A 6 4.54 -6.34 7.75
CA ALA A 6 5.80 -5.98 7.12
C ALA A 6 6.60 -5.11 8.08
N GLY A 7 7.92 -5.30 8.13
CA GLY A 7 8.80 -4.61 9.07
C GLY A 7 9.32 -3.26 8.55
N THR A 8 8.45 -2.42 7.96
CA THR A 8 8.88 -1.17 7.33
C THR A 8 9.05 -0.01 8.31
N THR A 9 8.35 -0.03 9.45
CA THR A 9 8.44 1.01 10.47
C THR A 9 9.09 0.54 11.76
N GLY A 10 9.51 -0.70 11.83
CA GLY A 10 10.18 -1.30 12.97
C GLY A 10 10.32 -2.80 12.78
N PHE A 11 11.15 -3.43 13.59
CA PHE A 11 11.47 -4.86 13.46
C PHE A 11 10.76 -5.72 14.50
N ASP A 12 10.28 -5.10 15.56
CA ASP A 12 9.70 -5.81 16.68
C ASP A 12 8.28 -5.34 16.95
N ALA A 13 7.44 -6.25 17.41
CA ALA A 13 6.08 -5.94 17.83
C ALA A 13 5.71 -6.76 19.08
N MET A 14 4.93 -6.14 19.96
CA MET A 14 4.39 -6.83 21.14
C MET A 14 2.97 -7.30 20.83
N VAL A 15 2.69 -8.55 21.15
CA VAL A 15 1.39 -9.17 20.89
C VAL A 15 0.83 -9.74 22.19
N ASP A 16 -0.44 -9.43 22.48
CA ASP A 16 -1.17 -10.07 23.57
C ASP A 16 -1.69 -11.43 23.09
N LEU A 17 -1.04 -12.50 23.55
CA LEU A 17 -1.37 -13.85 23.13
C LEU A 17 -2.74 -14.31 23.57
N ARG A 18 -3.33 -13.71 24.62
CA ARG A 18 -4.68 -14.07 25.09
C ARG A 18 -5.72 -13.79 24.01
N TYR A 19 -5.69 -12.63 23.40
CA TYR A 19 -6.62 -12.26 22.31
C TYR A 19 -6.29 -12.99 21.02
N HIS A 20 -5.03 -13.22 20.76
CA HIS A 20 -4.62 -13.99 19.59
C HIS A 20 -5.19 -15.40 19.64
N TRP A 21 -5.00 -16.07 20.76
CA TRP A 21 -5.41 -17.46 20.99
C TRP A 21 -6.95 -17.59 21.06
N THR A 22 -7.58 -16.83 21.95
CA THR A 22 -9.02 -17.00 22.22
C THR A 22 -9.91 -16.59 21.07
N ARG A 23 -9.44 -15.71 20.17
CA ARG A 23 -10.17 -15.25 18.99
C ARG A 23 -9.68 -15.88 17.70
N GLN A 24 -8.84 -16.88 17.78
CA GLN A 24 -8.35 -17.65 16.62
C GLN A 24 -7.79 -16.75 15.51
N LYS A 25 -6.99 -15.76 15.89
CA LYS A 25 -6.37 -14.82 14.95
C LYS A 25 -5.13 -15.42 14.31
N ARG A 26 -4.74 -14.86 13.19
CA ARG A 26 -3.54 -15.29 12.45
C ARG A 26 -2.65 -14.10 12.17
N PHE A 27 -1.34 -14.28 12.40
CA PHE A 27 -0.31 -13.39 11.88
C PHE A 27 0.34 -14.06 10.68
N GLN A 28 0.46 -13.31 9.59
CA GLN A 28 1.01 -13.81 8.35
C GLN A 28 2.06 -12.83 7.82
N GLY A 29 3.29 -13.32 7.62
CA GLY A 29 4.32 -12.57 6.92
C GLY A 29 4.02 -12.53 5.42
N SER A 30 4.36 -11.43 4.79
CA SER A 30 4.21 -11.26 3.34
C SER A 30 5.43 -10.53 2.79
N HIS A 31 5.98 -11.02 1.69
CA HIS A 31 7.14 -10.42 1.06
C HIS A 31 7.07 -10.58 -0.45
N GLY A 32 6.95 -9.43 -1.12
CA GLY A 32 7.02 -9.34 -2.57
C GLY A 32 5.92 -10.12 -3.32
N SER A 33 6.11 -10.16 -4.62
CA SER A 33 5.24 -10.92 -5.52
C SER A 33 6.01 -11.32 -6.77
N ASN A 34 5.50 -12.28 -7.52
CA ASN A 34 6.02 -12.61 -8.85
C ASN A 34 5.23 -11.84 -9.94
N ASP A 35 5.67 -11.96 -11.19
CA ASP A 35 5.06 -11.23 -12.31
C ASP A 35 3.58 -11.64 -12.51
N ALA A 36 3.27 -12.93 -12.41
CA ALA A 36 1.91 -13.41 -12.56
C ALA A 36 0.97 -12.84 -11.49
N GLN A 37 1.44 -12.75 -10.26
CA GLN A 37 0.69 -12.15 -9.16
C GLN A 37 0.47 -10.65 -9.36
N ALA A 38 1.49 -9.93 -9.85
CA ALA A 38 1.38 -8.50 -10.16
C ALA A 38 0.34 -8.24 -11.26
N VAL A 39 0.35 -9.03 -12.32
CA VAL A 39 -0.66 -8.93 -13.39
C VAL A 39 -2.05 -9.21 -12.86
N ALA A 40 -2.22 -10.27 -12.08
CA ALA A 40 -3.51 -10.64 -11.50
C ALA A 40 -4.05 -9.53 -10.58
N TYR A 41 -3.19 -8.91 -9.78
CA TYR A 41 -3.59 -7.78 -8.93
C TYR A 41 -4.05 -6.57 -9.77
N ASN A 42 -3.30 -6.22 -10.80
CA ASN A 42 -3.66 -5.12 -11.69
C ASN A 42 -5.00 -5.36 -12.39
N ASP A 43 -5.29 -6.59 -12.78
CA ASP A 43 -6.56 -6.96 -13.39
C ASP A 43 -7.73 -6.78 -12.40
N LEU A 44 -7.54 -7.13 -11.13
CA LEU A 44 -8.53 -6.90 -10.09
C LEU A 44 -8.80 -5.42 -9.85
N VAL A 45 -7.76 -4.59 -9.88
CA VAL A 45 -7.90 -3.13 -9.76
C VAL A 45 -8.67 -2.58 -10.96
N ARG A 46 -8.32 -2.98 -12.18
CA ARG A 46 -9.02 -2.54 -13.41
C ARG A 46 -10.49 -2.95 -13.41
N ALA A 47 -10.80 -4.11 -12.88
CA ALA A 47 -12.17 -4.62 -12.77
C ALA A 47 -12.99 -3.94 -11.65
N GLY A 48 -12.37 -3.06 -10.86
CA GLY A 48 -13.02 -2.39 -9.74
C GLY A 48 -13.28 -3.28 -8.53
N LYS A 49 -12.61 -4.44 -8.44
CA LYS A 49 -12.78 -5.40 -7.34
C LYS A 49 -11.89 -5.09 -6.14
N ILE A 50 -10.85 -4.30 -6.34
CA ILE A 50 -9.92 -3.87 -5.30
C ILE A 50 -9.78 -2.35 -5.40
N ASP A 51 -9.95 -1.67 -4.26
CA ASP A 51 -9.65 -0.25 -4.13
C ASP A 51 -8.17 -0.07 -3.80
N PRO A 52 -7.36 0.55 -4.68
CA PRO A 52 -5.95 0.79 -4.40
C PRO A 52 -5.71 1.89 -3.35
N CYS A 53 -6.75 2.46 -2.78
CA CYS A 53 -6.69 3.49 -1.73
C CYS A 53 -5.83 4.69 -2.13
N VAL A 54 -6.08 5.25 -3.31
CA VAL A 54 -5.34 6.42 -3.80
C VAL A 54 -5.69 7.64 -2.96
N GLY A 55 -4.71 8.19 -2.25
CA GLY A 55 -4.87 9.39 -1.43
C GLY A 55 -4.58 10.67 -2.18
N ARG A 56 -3.57 10.66 -3.04
CA ARG A 56 -3.27 11.81 -3.91
C ARG A 56 -2.56 11.37 -5.18
N ILE A 57 -2.64 12.22 -6.19
CA ILE A 57 -2.02 12.01 -7.49
C ILE A 57 -1.11 13.19 -7.78
N LEU A 58 0.14 12.92 -8.11
CA LEU A 58 1.16 13.94 -8.36
C LEU A 58 1.77 13.78 -9.75
N PRO A 59 2.22 14.89 -10.37
CA PRO A 59 3.00 14.80 -11.59
C PRO A 59 4.38 14.21 -11.33
N PHE A 60 5.04 13.77 -12.40
CA PHE A 60 6.34 13.10 -12.33
C PHE A 60 7.41 13.94 -11.60
N ASP A 61 7.40 15.26 -11.82
CA ASP A 61 8.42 16.17 -11.27
C ASP A 61 8.33 16.32 -9.75
N ASP A 62 7.22 15.90 -9.13
CA ASP A 62 7.03 16.00 -7.68
C ASP A 62 7.55 14.77 -6.92
N ILE A 63 8.17 13.81 -7.60
CA ILE A 63 8.72 12.60 -6.94
C ILE A 63 9.72 12.94 -5.83
N PRO A 64 10.72 13.83 -6.02
CA PRO A 64 11.68 14.14 -4.97
C PRO A 64 11.01 14.69 -3.72
N GLN A 65 10.04 15.59 -3.90
CA GLN A 65 9.31 16.17 -2.78
C GLN A 65 8.44 15.14 -2.06
N ALA A 66 7.77 14.26 -2.80
CA ALA A 66 6.95 13.20 -2.23
C ALA A 66 7.79 12.25 -1.37
N HIS A 67 9.00 11.90 -1.81
CA HIS A 67 9.93 11.09 -1.03
C HIS A 67 10.42 11.83 0.23
N ALA A 68 10.70 13.13 0.13
CA ALA A 68 11.12 13.93 1.28
C ALA A 68 10.02 13.99 2.34
N GLU A 69 8.78 14.19 1.93
CA GLU A 69 7.63 14.18 2.83
C GLU A 69 7.44 12.82 3.50
N MET A 70 7.59 11.74 2.75
CA MET A 70 7.53 10.38 3.27
C MET A 70 8.60 10.15 4.33
N GLY A 71 9.83 10.60 4.09
CA GLY A 71 10.95 10.50 5.04
C GLY A 71 10.71 11.28 6.33
N ARG A 72 9.91 12.35 6.29
CA ARG A 72 9.54 13.14 7.47
C ARG A 72 8.27 12.64 8.17
N GLY A 73 7.63 11.59 7.65
CA GLY A 73 6.37 11.09 8.19
C GLY A 73 5.16 11.98 7.89
N GLU A 74 5.25 12.85 6.89
CA GLU A 74 4.21 13.81 6.50
C GLU A 74 3.29 13.24 5.40
N GLN A 75 3.11 11.93 5.37
CA GLN A 75 2.28 11.30 4.37
C GLN A 75 0.79 11.62 4.57
N VAL A 76 0.10 11.77 3.45
CA VAL A 76 -1.36 11.79 3.45
C VAL A 76 -1.92 10.39 3.60
N PHE A 77 -3.18 10.29 3.99
CA PHE A 77 -3.86 9.00 4.05
C PHE A 77 -3.97 8.38 2.65
N GLY A 78 -3.72 7.08 2.57
CA GLY A 78 -3.76 6.33 1.31
C GLY A 78 -2.44 6.35 0.55
N ASN A 79 -2.46 5.80 -0.66
CA ASN A 79 -1.28 5.72 -1.51
C ASN A 79 -1.07 7.02 -2.31
N THR A 80 0.18 7.42 -2.47
CA THR A 80 0.56 8.49 -3.38
C THR A 80 0.88 7.90 -4.74
N VAL A 81 0.19 8.36 -5.78
CA VAL A 81 0.35 7.90 -7.16
C VAL A 81 1.05 8.96 -7.98
N ILE A 82 2.00 8.56 -8.79
CA ILE A 82 2.72 9.44 -9.71
C ILE A 82 2.26 9.15 -11.14
N LEU A 83 1.89 10.19 -11.88
CA LEU A 83 1.55 10.07 -13.29
C LEU A 83 2.82 10.09 -14.12
N ILE A 84 3.02 9.06 -14.91
CA ILE A 84 4.17 8.93 -15.81
C ILE A 84 3.68 9.06 -17.24
N GLY A 85 4.14 10.10 -17.95
CA GLY A 85 3.77 10.35 -19.33
C GLY A 85 2.35 10.89 -19.52
N SER A 86 1.72 11.37 -18.46
CA SER A 86 0.37 11.94 -18.51
C SER A 86 0.23 13.10 -17.53
N ASN A 87 -0.61 14.09 -17.89
CA ASN A 87 -0.99 15.19 -17.01
C ASN A 87 -2.47 15.10 -16.58
N ASP A 88 -3.15 14.01 -16.91
CA ASP A 88 -4.57 13.81 -16.56
C ASP A 88 -4.68 13.28 -15.12
N PRO A 89 -5.12 14.11 -14.15
CA PRO A 89 -5.21 13.69 -12.74
C PRO A 89 -6.26 12.59 -12.51
N GLU A 90 -7.21 12.42 -13.42
CA GLU A 90 -8.23 11.37 -13.30
C GLU A 90 -7.73 9.99 -13.75
N LEU A 91 -6.61 9.94 -14.47
CA LEU A 91 -6.08 8.69 -14.99
C LEU A 91 -5.76 7.69 -13.87
N GLY A 92 -5.21 8.18 -12.75
CA GLY A 92 -4.88 7.35 -11.60
C GLY A 92 -6.09 6.91 -10.76
N ARG A 93 -7.28 7.39 -11.10
CA ARG A 93 -8.53 7.08 -10.37
C ARG A 93 -9.49 6.19 -11.15
N ARG A 94 -9.14 5.85 -12.39
CA ARG A 94 -9.97 5.02 -13.27
C ARG A 94 -9.72 3.53 -13.09
#